data_aaf2dcd0e47237c4cd7bd681c9fd9d2f
#
_entry.id   aaf2dcd0e47237c4cd7bd681c9fd9d2f
#
_cell.length_a   1.000
_cell.length_b   1.000
_cell.length_c   1.000
_cell.angle_alpha   90.00
_cell.angle_beta   90.00
_cell.angle_gamma   90.00
#
_symmetry.space_group_name_H-M   'P 1'
#
loop_
_entity.id
_entity.type
_entity.pdbx_description
1 polymer ?
#
loop_
_entity_poly.entity_id
_entity_poly.type
_entity_poly.pdbx_seq_one_letter_code
_entity_poly.pdbx_strand_id
1 'polypeptide(L)'
;MADNIKYRFIQNVGDYFPSGYFNDDFFDKVQKCAGVSKDEVSDICRPYVRLKQEYNDYKNFIINDRPRVEDAIKHTHDFHTRLLSILGYATDHAYQEHCIVNDETSPVEMIPVRHVIRQGGQVKMFVMEMQNLITIDDKEPAGLFEQQYDSDERSGQQKYAARQWRFVFNLDTEKYEISPAIINKAITHIFLLPEERRPHFILMLAGNTVFLFDKDKWAKGSYLQFSLDDLFAQASIDQKHRTHYALFHMLVCKQTLAAEGEMVLMDTIIEESYKNAY
;
A
#
# COMPACT_ATOMS: atom_id res chain seq x y z
N MET A 1 -8.88 -5.41 -19.73
CA MET A 1 -8.08 -6.16 -18.76
C MET A 1 -8.90 -7.36 -18.32
N ALA A 2 -8.36 -8.57 -18.40
CA ALA A 2 -9.03 -9.73 -17.85
C ALA A 2 -8.80 -9.72 -16.35
N ASP A 3 -9.77 -9.26 -15.57
CA ASP A 3 -9.70 -9.37 -14.12
C ASP A 3 -9.66 -10.86 -13.76
N ASN A 4 -8.59 -11.27 -13.12
CA ASN A 4 -8.52 -12.63 -12.60
C ASN A 4 -9.50 -12.75 -11.44
N ILE A 5 -10.67 -13.33 -11.72
CA ILE A 5 -11.79 -13.48 -10.77
C ILE A 5 -11.35 -14.16 -9.48
N LYS A 6 -10.32 -15.01 -9.53
CA LYS A 6 -9.80 -15.73 -8.35
C LYS A 6 -9.09 -14.82 -7.35
N TYR A 7 -8.43 -13.75 -7.82
CA TYR A 7 -7.64 -12.84 -6.97
C TYR A 7 -8.18 -11.41 -7.06
N ARG A 8 -9.49 -11.21 -6.85
CA ARG A 8 -10.14 -9.89 -6.91
C ARG A 8 -9.51 -8.83 -6.03
N PHE A 9 -8.87 -9.25 -4.95
CA PHE A 9 -8.19 -8.34 -4.05
C PHE A 9 -6.88 -7.77 -4.61
N ILE A 10 -6.39 -8.28 -5.77
CA ILE A 10 -5.18 -7.79 -6.43
C ILE A 10 -5.55 -7.18 -7.78
N GLN A 11 -5.22 -5.91 -7.96
CA GLN A 11 -5.21 -5.26 -9.26
C GLN A 11 -3.77 -5.23 -9.78
N ASN A 12 -3.53 -5.95 -10.86
CA ASN A 12 -2.25 -6.02 -11.57
C ASN A 12 -2.21 -4.90 -12.62
N VAL A 13 -1.96 -3.67 -12.18
CA VAL A 13 -2.04 -2.49 -13.04
C VAL A 13 -0.84 -2.42 -13.98
N GLY A 14 -1.09 -2.13 -15.26
CA GLY A 14 -0.05 -1.98 -16.27
C GLY A 14 0.80 -3.24 -16.48
N ASP A 15 0.21 -4.42 -16.24
CA ASP A 15 0.90 -5.70 -16.33
C ASP A 15 2.18 -5.75 -15.47
N TYR A 16 2.05 -5.36 -14.18
CA TYR A 16 3.16 -5.49 -13.21
C TYR A 16 3.76 -6.91 -13.25
N PHE A 17 2.88 -7.92 -13.24
CA PHE A 17 3.20 -9.27 -13.67
C PHE A 17 2.57 -9.53 -15.04
N PRO A 18 3.28 -10.16 -15.98
CA PRO A 18 2.71 -10.55 -17.26
C PRO A 18 1.42 -11.36 -17.09
N SER A 19 0.42 -11.14 -17.95
CA SER A 19 -0.91 -11.79 -17.84
C SER A 19 -0.84 -13.33 -17.88
N GLY A 20 0.12 -13.90 -18.62
CA GLY A 20 0.37 -15.36 -18.63
C GLY A 20 0.89 -15.92 -17.31
N TYR A 21 1.51 -15.07 -16.49
CA TYR A 21 1.97 -15.45 -15.16
C TYR A 21 0.91 -15.18 -14.08
N PHE A 22 0.22 -14.05 -14.17
CA PHE A 22 -0.87 -13.67 -13.28
C PHE A 22 -2.17 -14.37 -13.70
N ASN A 23 -2.25 -15.65 -13.45
CA ASN A 23 -3.37 -16.53 -13.78
C ASN A 23 -3.82 -17.35 -12.54
N ASP A 24 -4.67 -18.35 -12.75
CA ASP A 24 -5.23 -19.15 -11.65
C ASP A 24 -4.18 -19.88 -10.79
N ASP A 25 -3.00 -20.14 -11.34
CA ASP A 25 -1.88 -20.80 -10.64
C ASP A 25 -0.92 -19.79 -9.98
N PHE A 26 -1.26 -18.50 -9.98
CA PHE A 26 -0.37 -17.45 -9.49
C PHE A 26 0.08 -17.67 -8.05
N PHE A 27 -0.83 -18.10 -7.17
CA PHE A 27 -0.48 -18.45 -5.78
C PHE A 27 0.59 -19.53 -5.71
N ASP A 28 0.43 -20.63 -6.45
CA ASP A 28 1.36 -21.74 -6.40
C ASP A 28 2.75 -21.35 -6.92
N LYS A 29 2.81 -20.49 -7.93
CA LYS A 29 4.05 -19.92 -8.46
C LYS A 29 4.76 -19.04 -7.44
N VAL A 30 4.04 -18.12 -6.79
CA VAL A 30 4.60 -17.25 -5.75
C VAL A 30 5.04 -18.08 -4.53
N GLN A 31 4.22 -19.02 -4.08
CA GLN A 31 4.54 -19.92 -2.98
C GLN A 31 5.83 -20.70 -3.24
N LYS A 32 5.98 -21.24 -4.46
CA LYS A 32 7.18 -21.95 -4.89
C LYS A 32 8.42 -21.06 -4.87
N CYS A 33 8.33 -19.83 -5.42
CA CYS A 33 9.42 -18.88 -5.38
C CYS A 33 9.81 -18.48 -3.95
N ALA A 34 8.81 -18.31 -3.08
CA ALA A 34 9.02 -17.96 -1.67
C ALA A 34 9.57 -19.13 -0.83
N GLY A 35 9.53 -20.36 -1.36
CA GLY A 35 9.94 -21.55 -0.61
C GLY A 35 9.05 -21.87 0.59
N VAL A 36 7.81 -21.37 0.61
CA VAL A 36 6.87 -21.52 1.72
C VAL A 36 6.15 -22.86 1.63
N SER A 37 6.22 -23.66 2.67
CA SER A 37 5.52 -24.96 2.77
C SER A 37 4.01 -24.77 3.03
N LYS A 38 3.23 -25.84 2.85
CA LYS A 38 1.79 -25.79 3.13
C LYS A 38 1.46 -25.51 4.61
N ASP A 39 2.30 -25.98 5.51
CA ASP A 39 2.11 -25.76 6.95
C ASP A 39 2.39 -24.29 7.30
N GLU A 40 3.46 -23.72 6.75
CA GLU A 40 3.80 -22.30 6.91
C GLU A 40 2.71 -21.38 6.34
N VAL A 41 2.04 -21.77 5.25
CA VAL A 41 0.86 -21.02 4.74
C VAL A 41 -0.21 -20.87 5.82
N SER A 42 -0.45 -21.95 6.57
CA SER A 42 -1.46 -21.91 7.67
C SER A 42 -1.03 -20.97 8.80
N ASP A 43 0.25 -20.95 9.14
CA ASP A 43 0.78 -20.06 10.17
C ASP A 43 0.76 -18.59 9.73
N ILE A 44 1.12 -18.31 8.48
CA ILE A 44 1.01 -16.98 7.88
C ILE A 44 -0.43 -16.46 7.94
N CYS A 45 -1.42 -17.32 7.66
CA CYS A 45 -2.82 -16.89 7.62
C CYS A 45 -3.43 -16.62 8.99
N ARG A 46 -2.92 -17.24 10.06
CA ARG A 46 -3.51 -17.18 11.41
C ARG A 46 -3.72 -15.75 11.93
N PRO A 47 -2.76 -14.83 11.88
CA PRO A 47 -2.93 -13.46 12.37
C PRO A 47 -3.96 -12.66 11.57
N TYR A 48 -4.18 -12.98 10.29
CA TYR A 48 -5.17 -12.28 9.46
C TYR A 48 -6.61 -12.53 9.87
N VAL A 49 -6.90 -13.64 10.52
CA VAL A 49 -8.24 -13.93 11.06
C VAL A 49 -8.63 -12.89 12.11
N ARG A 50 -7.68 -12.51 12.97
CA ARG A 50 -7.90 -11.46 13.97
C ARG A 50 -7.89 -10.08 13.30
N LEU A 51 -6.95 -9.83 12.41
CA LEU A 51 -6.86 -8.56 11.69
C LEU A 51 -8.15 -8.24 10.94
N LYS A 52 -8.85 -9.25 10.40
CA LYS A 52 -10.16 -9.06 9.77
C LYS A 52 -11.16 -8.40 10.70
N GLN A 53 -11.22 -8.83 11.97
CA GLN A 53 -12.12 -8.21 12.94
C GLN A 53 -11.70 -6.76 13.22
N GLU A 54 -10.42 -6.52 13.46
CA GLU A 54 -9.86 -5.19 13.69
C GLU A 54 -10.10 -4.26 12.47
N TYR A 55 -10.03 -4.80 11.26
CA TYR A 55 -10.37 -4.07 10.03
C TYR A 55 -11.85 -3.69 9.96
N ASN A 56 -12.74 -4.62 10.29
CA ASN A 56 -14.18 -4.33 10.30
C ASN A 56 -14.54 -3.26 11.35
N ASP A 57 -13.91 -3.31 12.52
CA ASP A 57 -14.13 -2.32 13.58
C ASP A 57 -13.61 -0.93 13.12
N TYR A 58 -12.42 -0.87 12.52
CA TYR A 58 -11.87 0.34 11.90
C TYR A 58 -12.81 0.91 10.84
N LYS A 59 -13.25 0.07 9.90
CA LYS A 59 -14.13 0.47 8.80
C LYS A 59 -15.47 1.00 9.31
N ASN A 60 -16.08 0.31 10.28
CA ASN A 60 -17.32 0.73 10.90
C ASN A 60 -17.17 2.08 11.60
N PHE A 61 -16.06 2.31 12.31
CA PHE A 61 -15.77 3.59 12.93
C PHE A 61 -15.71 4.72 11.89
N ILE A 62 -14.97 4.52 10.80
CA ILE A 62 -14.84 5.55 9.76
C ILE A 62 -16.18 5.86 9.07
N ILE A 63 -16.99 4.83 8.77
CA ILE A 63 -18.23 4.99 8.00
C ILE A 63 -19.38 5.47 8.88
N ASN A 64 -19.59 4.83 10.03
CA ASN A 64 -20.80 5.00 10.84
C ASN A 64 -20.67 6.15 11.83
N ASP A 65 -19.53 6.28 12.50
CA ASP A 65 -19.34 7.27 13.55
C ASP A 65 -18.96 8.64 13.01
N ARG A 66 -18.56 8.72 11.74
CA ARG A 66 -18.14 9.97 11.06
C ARG A 66 -17.19 10.80 11.94
N PRO A 67 -16.05 10.21 12.33
CA PRO A 67 -15.16 10.82 13.30
C PRO A 67 -14.61 12.17 12.79
N ARG A 68 -14.07 12.96 13.72
CA ARG A 68 -13.25 14.10 13.34
C ARG A 68 -12.02 13.63 12.57
N VAL A 69 -11.45 14.52 11.78
CA VAL A 69 -10.28 14.22 10.93
C VAL A 69 -9.13 13.64 11.74
N GLU A 70 -8.80 14.25 12.88
CA GLU A 70 -7.70 13.77 13.73
C GLU A 70 -7.95 12.36 14.28
N ASP A 71 -9.19 12.06 14.64
CA ASP A 71 -9.57 10.73 15.14
C ASP A 71 -9.53 9.70 14.01
N ALA A 72 -9.99 10.06 12.81
CA ALA A 72 -9.91 9.20 11.63
C ALA A 72 -8.45 8.87 11.28
N ILE A 73 -7.56 9.86 11.31
CA ILE A 73 -6.13 9.67 11.08
C ILE A 73 -5.54 8.72 12.12
N LYS A 74 -5.81 8.95 13.39
CA LYS A 74 -5.30 8.14 14.47
C LYS A 74 -5.74 6.68 14.32
N HIS A 75 -7.02 6.44 14.09
CA HIS A 75 -7.53 5.08 13.90
C HIS A 75 -6.96 4.39 12.66
N THR A 76 -6.77 5.13 11.58
CA THR A 76 -6.11 4.62 10.37
C THR A 76 -4.65 4.24 10.67
N HIS A 77 -3.93 5.10 11.37
CA HIS A 77 -2.55 4.84 11.77
C HIS A 77 -2.43 3.63 12.70
N ASP A 78 -3.34 3.48 13.66
CA ASP A 78 -3.38 2.34 14.56
C ASP A 78 -3.66 1.03 13.80
N PHE A 79 -4.60 1.04 12.86
CA PHE A 79 -4.88 -0.10 12.00
C PHE A 79 -3.66 -0.45 11.11
N HIS A 80 -3.04 0.54 10.47
CA HIS A 80 -1.82 0.32 9.68
C HIS A 80 -0.70 -0.27 10.53
N THR A 81 -0.54 0.16 11.78
CA THR A 81 0.44 -0.41 12.72
C THR A 81 0.19 -1.90 12.95
N ARG A 82 -1.07 -2.31 13.09
CA ARG A 82 -1.43 -3.73 13.22
C ARG A 82 -1.07 -4.53 11.97
N LEU A 83 -1.41 -4.00 10.80
CA LEU A 83 -1.08 -4.65 9.53
C LEU A 83 0.44 -4.75 9.33
N LEU A 84 1.19 -3.68 9.59
CA LEU A 84 2.65 -3.66 9.49
C LEU A 84 3.32 -4.66 10.43
N SER A 85 2.79 -4.80 11.65
CA SER A 85 3.26 -5.82 12.59
C SER A 85 3.17 -7.23 12.03
N ILE A 86 2.04 -7.57 11.39
CA ILE A 86 1.85 -8.89 10.76
C ILE A 86 2.79 -9.08 9.57
N LEU A 87 3.04 -8.02 8.81
CA LEU A 87 3.94 -8.03 7.66
C LEU A 87 5.44 -8.01 8.04
N GLY A 88 5.76 -7.98 9.34
CA GLY A 88 7.15 -8.01 9.84
C GLY A 88 7.88 -6.67 9.79
N TYR A 89 7.17 -5.56 9.62
CA TYR A 89 7.74 -4.21 9.72
C TYR A 89 7.77 -3.74 11.17
N ALA A 90 8.59 -2.71 11.45
CA ALA A 90 8.60 -2.06 12.75
C ALA A 90 7.24 -1.42 13.06
N THR A 91 6.94 -1.29 14.34
CA THR A 91 5.65 -0.78 14.83
C THR A 91 5.77 0.57 15.54
N ASP A 92 6.91 1.23 15.39
CA ASP A 92 7.12 2.56 15.91
C ASP A 92 6.09 3.53 15.33
N HIS A 93 5.51 4.36 16.20
CA HIS A 93 4.52 5.35 15.78
C HIS A 93 5.15 6.62 15.19
N ALA A 94 6.45 6.80 15.34
CA ALA A 94 7.15 7.97 14.81
C ALA A 94 7.52 7.78 13.34
N TYR A 95 7.40 8.85 12.57
CA TYR A 95 7.95 8.89 11.22
C TYR A 95 9.46 8.98 11.26
N GLN A 96 10.14 8.14 10.49
CA GLN A 96 11.61 8.04 10.54
C GLN A 96 12.30 9.08 9.66
N GLU A 97 11.65 9.52 8.60
CA GLU A 97 12.20 10.48 7.64
C GLU A 97 11.07 11.28 6.99
N HIS A 98 11.44 12.37 6.33
CA HIS A 98 10.56 13.17 5.50
C HIS A 98 11.16 13.27 4.10
N CYS A 99 10.38 12.96 3.10
CA CYS A 99 10.74 13.20 1.71
C CYS A 99 10.31 14.61 1.31
N ILE A 100 11.25 15.42 0.88
CA ILE A 100 10.95 16.72 0.28
C ILE A 100 10.51 16.47 -1.16
N VAL A 101 9.31 16.89 -1.46
CA VAL A 101 8.76 16.91 -2.81
C VAL A 101 8.69 18.36 -3.24
N ASN A 102 9.57 18.74 -4.17
CA ASN A 102 9.55 20.06 -4.78
C ASN A 102 8.68 20.01 -6.04
N ASP A 103 7.62 20.80 -6.04
CA ASP A 103 6.97 21.23 -7.27
C ASP A 103 7.37 22.69 -7.47
N GLU A 104 7.84 23.07 -8.67
CA GLU A 104 8.27 24.44 -8.98
C GLU A 104 7.15 25.48 -8.74
N THR A 105 5.91 25.03 -8.62
CA THR A 105 4.71 25.87 -8.46
C THR A 105 4.11 25.84 -7.06
N SER A 106 4.63 25.05 -6.15
CA SER A 106 4.06 24.82 -4.81
C SER A 106 5.11 24.98 -3.72
N PRO A 107 4.70 25.36 -2.49
CA PRO A 107 5.61 25.35 -1.36
C PRO A 107 6.20 23.94 -1.18
N VAL A 108 7.42 23.88 -0.66
CA VAL A 108 8.12 22.64 -0.37
C VAL A 108 7.25 21.77 0.51
N GLU A 109 6.85 20.60 0.00
CA GLU A 109 6.07 19.64 0.77
C GLU A 109 6.98 18.53 1.31
N MET A 110 6.85 18.28 2.60
CA MET A 110 7.54 17.20 3.29
C MET A 110 6.56 16.05 3.51
N ILE A 111 6.77 14.95 2.80
CA ILE A 111 5.94 13.75 2.95
C ILE A 111 6.56 12.86 4.03
N PRO A 112 5.86 12.56 5.11
CA PRO A 112 6.37 11.69 6.15
C PRO A 112 6.51 10.26 5.63
N VAL A 113 7.67 9.65 5.92
CA VAL A 113 7.98 8.26 5.64
C VAL A 113 7.98 7.51 6.95
N ARG A 114 7.11 6.55 7.10
CA ARG A 114 6.97 5.81 8.35
C ARG A 114 8.19 4.96 8.65
N HIS A 115 8.63 4.20 7.66
CA HIS A 115 9.83 3.37 7.79
C HIS A 115 10.72 3.55 6.57
N VAL A 116 12.01 3.74 6.83
CA VAL A 116 13.06 3.74 5.82
C VAL A 116 13.92 2.51 6.04
N ILE A 117 13.86 1.59 5.10
CA ILE A 117 14.68 0.38 5.17
C ILE A 117 15.93 0.59 4.34
N ARG A 118 17.09 0.48 5.00
CA ARG A 118 18.41 0.67 4.39
C ARG A 118 19.20 -0.62 4.42
N GLN A 119 20.02 -0.80 3.42
CA GLN A 119 20.99 -1.89 3.33
C GLN A 119 22.28 -1.35 2.69
N GLY A 120 23.41 -1.61 3.33
CA GLY A 120 24.69 -1.10 2.82
C GLY A 120 24.74 0.43 2.65
N GLY A 121 23.99 1.18 3.45
CA GLY A 121 23.88 2.64 3.37
C GLY A 121 22.88 3.16 2.33
N GLN A 122 22.41 2.31 1.42
CA GLN A 122 21.41 2.67 0.41
C GLN A 122 19.98 2.43 0.92
N VAL A 123 19.06 3.28 0.50
CA VAL A 123 17.63 3.09 0.74
C VAL A 123 17.13 1.98 -0.17
N LYS A 124 16.53 0.96 0.42
CA LYS A 124 15.88 -0.15 -0.32
C LYS A 124 14.38 0.07 -0.44
N MET A 125 13.76 0.57 0.60
CA MET A 125 12.31 0.63 0.64
C MET A 125 11.82 1.77 1.54
N PHE A 126 10.72 2.39 1.14
CA PHE A 126 9.90 3.24 1.99
C PHE A 126 8.58 2.56 2.32
N VAL A 127 8.17 2.68 3.58
CA VAL A 127 6.79 2.42 4.00
C VAL A 127 6.13 3.76 4.27
N MET A 128 5.04 4.03 3.56
CA MET A 128 4.32 5.31 3.61
C MET A 128 2.86 5.09 3.98
N GLU A 129 2.23 6.12 4.50
CA GLU A 129 0.82 6.11 4.86
C GLU A 129 0.06 7.20 4.15
N MET A 130 -1.19 6.89 3.84
CA MET A 130 -2.19 7.82 3.36
C MET A 130 -3.50 7.58 4.08
N GLN A 131 -4.36 8.59 4.05
CA GLN A 131 -5.75 8.42 4.41
C GLN A 131 -6.56 8.22 3.14
N ASN A 132 -7.23 7.09 3.03
CA ASN A 132 -8.30 6.88 2.08
C ASN A 132 -9.62 6.89 2.84
N LEU A 133 -10.47 7.87 2.54
CA LEU A 133 -11.80 7.89 3.15
C LEU A 133 -12.68 6.88 2.44
N ILE A 134 -13.11 5.88 3.18
CA ILE A 134 -14.17 4.97 2.77
C ILE A 134 -15.45 5.81 2.69
N THR A 135 -15.99 6.00 1.49
CA THR A 135 -17.22 6.76 1.30
C THR A 135 -18.43 5.85 1.29
N ILE A 136 -19.54 6.41 1.78
CA ILE A 136 -20.85 5.73 1.85
C ILE A 136 -21.52 5.69 0.46
N ASP A 137 -21.15 6.58 -0.44
CA ASP A 137 -21.74 6.62 -1.78
C ASP A 137 -21.14 5.54 -2.68
N ASP A 138 -21.99 4.62 -3.13
CA ASP A 138 -21.69 3.50 -4.05
C ASP A 138 -21.22 3.92 -5.45
N LYS A 139 -20.89 5.18 -5.68
CA LYS A 139 -20.23 5.59 -6.90
C LYS A 139 -18.79 5.15 -6.84
N GLU A 140 -18.42 4.24 -7.72
CA GLU A 140 -17.02 3.85 -7.91
C GLU A 140 -16.15 5.11 -7.92
N PRO A 141 -15.19 5.22 -7.00
CA PRO A 141 -14.27 6.33 -7.06
C PRO A 141 -13.55 6.27 -8.40
N ALA A 142 -13.49 7.39 -9.10
CA ALA A 142 -12.49 7.56 -10.14
C ALA A 142 -11.16 7.02 -9.60
N GLY A 143 -10.36 6.35 -10.45
CA GLY A 143 -9.15 5.67 -10.00
C GLY A 143 -8.34 6.55 -9.05
N LEU A 144 -7.65 5.94 -8.11
CA LEU A 144 -6.93 6.63 -7.04
C LEU A 144 -6.03 7.77 -7.55
N PHE A 145 -5.58 7.67 -8.80
CA PHE A 145 -4.74 8.65 -9.50
C PHE A 145 -5.51 9.70 -10.31
N GLU A 146 -6.81 9.52 -10.50
CA GLU A 146 -7.65 10.40 -11.33
C GLU A 146 -8.45 11.39 -10.50
N GLN A 147 -8.48 11.25 -9.18
CA GLN A 147 -9.23 12.15 -8.33
C GLN A 147 -8.51 13.49 -8.22
N GLN A 148 -8.96 14.44 -9.02
CA GLN A 148 -8.62 15.83 -8.81
C GLN A 148 -9.36 16.34 -7.59
N TYR A 149 -8.64 17.10 -6.78
CA TYR A 149 -9.19 17.81 -5.65
C TYR A 149 -10.13 18.90 -6.13
N ASP A 150 -11.40 18.77 -5.82
CA ASP A 150 -12.37 19.85 -6.01
C ASP A 150 -12.46 20.64 -4.70
N SER A 151 -11.71 21.73 -4.64
CA SER A 151 -11.78 22.68 -3.54
C SER A 151 -13.06 23.50 -3.71
N ASP A 152 -14.12 23.11 -3.05
CA ASP A 152 -15.29 23.95 -2.92
C ASP A 152 -14.98 25.10 -1.94
N GLU A 153 -14.30 26.12 -2.45
CA GLU A 153 -13.91 27.34 -1.71
C GLU A 153 -15.09 28.08 -1.10
N ARG A 154 -16.33 27.76 -1.51
CA ARG A 154 -17.53 28.50 -1.12
C ARG A 154 -18.07 28.12 0.25
N SER A 155 -17.75 26.97 0.78
CA SER A 155 -18.41 26.49 2.01
C SER A 155 -17.59 26.69 3.28
N GLY A 156 -16.30 27.01 3.21
CA GLY A 156 -15.41 27.07 4.41
C GLY A 156 -15.35 25.77 5.22
N GLN A 157 -16.14 24.78 4.84
CA GLN A 157 -16.10 23.44 5.35
C GLN A 157 -15.15 22.67 4.46
N GLN A 158 -14.06 22.18 5.03
CA GLN A 158 -13.30 21.10 4.41
C GLN A 158 -14.27 19.94 4.24
N LYS A 159 -14.96 19.93 3.11
CA LYS A 159 -15.74 18.78 2.75
C LYS A 159 -14.76 17.64 2.59
N TYR A 160 -15.06 16.52 3.19
CA TYR A 160 -14.40 15.24 3.01
C TYR A 160 -14.45 14.73 1.55
N ALA A 161 -14.53 15.61 0.56
CA ALA A 161 -14.56 15.30 -0.85
C ALA A 161 -13.20 14.81 -1.35
N ALA A 162 -12.10 15.20 -0.71
CA ALA A 162 -10.81 14.60 -0.97
C ALA A 162 -10.74 13.26 -0.25
N ARG A 163 -10.98 12.19 -0.97
CA ARG A 163 -10.98 10.82 -0.44
C ARG A 163 -9.58 10.31 -0.12
N GLN A 164 -8.55 11.09 -0.43
CA GLN A 164 -7.15 10.74 -0.26
C GLN A 164 -6.42 11.89 0.38
N TRP A 165 -5.82 11.59 1.51
CA TRP A 165 -5.03 12.55 2.24
C TRP A 165 -3.64 12.00 2.41
N ARG A 166 -2.64 12.84 2.16
CA ARG A 166 -1.29 12.57 2.58
C ARG A 166 -0.98 13.37 3.82
N PHE A 167 -0.14 12.82 4.65
CA PHE A 167 0.46 13.55 5.73
C PHE A 167 1.59 14.41 5.15
N VAL A 168 1.56 15.69 5.44
CA VAL A 168 2.66 16.61 5.16
C VAL A 168 3.13 17.21 6.46
N PHE A 169 4.42 17.43 6.58
CA PHE A 169 4.98 18.18 7.68
C PHE A 169 5.11 19.63 7.25
N ASN A 170 4.34 20.51 7.88
CA ASN A 170 4.41 21.94 7.64
C ASN A 170 5.59 22.51 8.44
N LEU A 171 6.59 23.06 7.72
CA LEU A 171 7.80 23.62 8.31
C LEU A 171 7.52 24.88 9.16
N ASP A 172 6.50 25.65 8.79
CA ASP A 172 6.18 26.90 9.49
C ASP A 172 5.50 26.65 10.84
N THR A 173 4.67 25.62 10.91
CA THR A 173 3.92 25.24 12.13
C THR A 173 4.57 24.13 12.94
N GLU A 174 5.58 23.46 12.38
CA GLU A 174 6.22 22.25 12.93
C GLU A 174 5.21 21.13 13.26
N LYS A 175 4.13 21.04 12.48
CA LYS A 175 3.06 20.07 12.68
C LYS A 175 2.80 19.24 11.44
N TYR A 176 2.29 18.04 11.66
CA TYR A 176 1.75 17.25 10.58
C TYR A 176 0.37 17.76 10.21
N GLU A 177 0.21 18.04 8.96
CA GLU A 177 -1.03 18.48 8.36
C GLU A 177 -1.46 17.50 7.27
N ILE A 178 -2.72 17.59 6.88
CA ILE A 178 -3.26 16.82 5.78
C ILE A 178 -3.28 17.71 4.56
N SER A 179 -2.68 17.23 3.50
CA SER A 179 -2.70 17.89 2.20
C SER A 179 -3.43 17.03 1.18
N PRO A 180 -4.15 17.64 0.24
CA PRO A 180 -4.64 16.93 -0.93
C PRO A 180 -3.48 16.28 -1.65
N ALA A 181 -3.59 14.97 -1.93
CA ALA A 181 -2.49 14.26 -2.54
C ALA A 181 -2.74 14.06 -4.03
N ILE A 182 -1.80 14.50 -4.82
CA ILE A 182 -1.60 13.93 -6.15
C ILE A 182 -0.55 12.82 -5.98
N ILE A 183 -1.01 11.60 -5.66
CA ILE A 183 -0.14 10.45 -5.37
C ILE A 183 0.86 10.24 -6.48
N ASN A 184 0.40 10.27 -7.71
CA ASN A 184 1.24 10.10 -8.90
C ASN A 184 2.45 11.05 -8.89
N LYS A 185 2.24 12.34 -8.61
CA LYS A 185 3.34 13.30 -8.48
C LYS A 185 4.29 12.92 -7.35
N ALA A 186 3.74 12.61 -6.18
CA ALA A 186 4.54 12.26 -5.01
C ALA A 186 5.44 11.04 -5.27
N ILE A 187 4.88 9.95 -5.80
CA ILE A 187 5.64 8.74 -6.12
C ILE A 187 6.70 9.02 -7.21
N THR A 188 6.33 9.78 -8.24
CA THR A 188 7.28 10.18 -9.30
C THR A 188 8.46 10.95 -8.73
N HIS A 189 8.20 11.95 -7.87
CA HIS A 189 9.27 12.73 -7.23
C HIS A 189 10.16 11.88 -6.32
N ILE A 190 9.59 10.93 -5.58
CA ILE A 190 10.38 10.02 -4.73
C ILE A 190 11.29 9.15 -5.59
N PHE A 191 10.82 8.63 -6.72
CA PHE A 191 11.65 7.84 -7.62
C PHE A 191 12.66 8.67 -8.45
N LEU A 192 12.56 10.00 -8.40
CA LEU A 192 13.56 10.92 -8.97
C LEU A 192 14.59 11.40 -7.95
N LEU A 193 14.48 11.01 -6.68
CA LEU A 193 15.49 11.33 -5.66
C LEU A 193 16.88 10.82 -6.08
N PRO A 194 17.97 11.43 -5.55
CA PRO A 194 19.33 10.90 -5.71
C PRO A 194 19.42 9.43 -5.31
N GLU A 195 20.30 8.68 -5.95
CA GLU A 195 20.37 7.21 -5.84
C GLU A 195 20.49 6.71 -4.39
N GLU A 196 21.26 7.39 -3.57
CA GLU A 196 21.47 7.06 -2.16
C GLU A 196 20.21 7.25 -1.27
N ARG A 197 19.24 8.02 -1.75
CA ARG A 197 17.98 8.32 -1.06
C ARG A 197 16.75 7.69 -1.72
N ARG A 198 16.91 7.21 -2.93
CA ARG A 198 15.83 6.68 -3.76
C ARG A 198 15.52 5.24 -3.38
N PRO A 199 14.29 4.93 -2.94
CA PRO A 199 13.89 3.54 -2.67
C PRO A 199 13.76 2.74 -3.97
N HIS A 200 13.95 1.43 -3.88
CA HIS A 200 13.56 0.50 -4.94
C HIS A 200 12.06 0.26 -4.89
N PHE A 201 11.52 -0.01 -3.69
CA PHE A 201 10.09 -0.20 -3.48
C PHE A 201 9.49 0.87 -2.57
N ILE A 202 8.22 1.18 -2.83
CA ILE A 202 7.37 1.94 -1.90
C ILE A 202 6.15 1.08 -1.59
N LEU A 203 5.98 0.73 -0.31
CA LEU A 203 4.74 0.15 0.20
C LEU A 203 3.91 1.28 0.81
N MET A 204 2.76 1.56 0.22
CA MET A 204 1.88 2.63 0.68
C MET A 204 0.59 2.04 1.24
N LEU A 205 0.30 2.35 2.48
CA LEU A 205 -0.91 1.97 3.18
C LEU A 205 -1.91 3.13 3.11
N ALA A 206 -3.09 2.89 2.58
CA ALA A 206 -4.12 3.90 2.35
C ALA A 206 -5.49 3.43 2.87
N GLY A 207 -5.59 3.17 4.17
CA GLY A 207 -6.82 2.71 4.80
C GLY A 207 -7.27 1.34 4.29
N ASN A 208 -8.22 1.29 3.38
CA ASN A 208 -8.73 0.05 2.80
C ASN A 208 -7.92 -0.48 1.60
N THR A 209 -6.86 0.21 1.23
CA THR A 209 -6.05 -0.14 0.06
C THR A 209 -4.56 -0.15 0.41
N VAL A 210 -3.84 -1.09 -0.15
CA VAL A 210 -2.38 -1.15 -0.07
C VAL A 210 -1.81 -1.10 -1.48
N PHE A 211 -0.76 -0.32 -1.68
CA PHE A 211 -0.06 -0.21 -2.97
C PHE A 211 1.37 -0.67 -2.83
N LEU A 212 1.85 -1.34 -3.86
CA LEU A 212 3.26 -1.62 -4.05
C LEU A 212 3.72 -0.96 -5.35
N PHE A 213 4.61 0.01 -5.21
CA PHE A 213 5.27 0.66 -6.33
C PHE A 213 6.72 0.19 -6.42
N ASP A 214 7.15 -0.05 -7.64
CA ASP A 214 8.49 -0.50 -8.00
C ASP A 214 9.11 0.57 -8.92
N LYS A 215 10.29 1.05 -8.56
CA LYS A 215 11.04 2.07 -9.29
C LYS A 215 11.20 1.71 -10.78
N ASP A 216 11.48 0.46 -11.08
CA ASP A 216 11.80 0.02 -12.45
C ASP A 216 10.55 -0.19 -13.31
N LYS A 217 9.38 -0.24 -12.67
CA LYS A 217 8.08 -0.42 -13.33
C LYS A 217 7.21 0.83 -13.35
N TRP A 218 7.46 1.77 -12.44
CA TRP A 218 6.65 2.98 -12.29
C TRP A 218 6.57 3.82 -13.56
N ALA A 219 7.68 4.01 -14.26
CA ALA A 219 7.72 4.78 -15.53
C ALA A 219 6.82 4.19 -16.62
N LYS A 220 6.46 2.91 -16.52
CA LYS A 220 5.52 2.21 -17.43
C LYS A 220 4.08 2.26 -16.92
N GLY A 221 3.81 2.91 -15.82
CA GLY A 221 2.51 2.95 -15.16
C GLY A 221 2.13 1.61 -14.51
N SER A 222 3.11 0.77 -14.17
CA SER A 222 2.85 -0.56 -13.62
C SER A 222 3.05 -0.57 -12.11
N TYR A 223 2.07 -1.09 -11.37
CA TYR A 223 2.09 -1.25 -9.93
C TYR A 223 1.07 -2.31 -9.48
N LEU A 224 1.15 -2.74 -8.22
CA LEU A 224 0.15 -3.59 -7.60
C LEU A 224 -0.71 -2.76 -6.64
N GLN A 225 -2.02 -3.02 -6.70
CA GLN A 225 -2.98 -2.47 -5.76
C GLN A 225 -3.73 -3.63 -5.10
N PHE A 226 -3.87 -3.57 -3.78
CA PHE A 226 -4.55 -4.59 -3.00
C PHE A 226 -5.76 -3.96 -2.30
N SER A 227 -6.94 -4.51 -2.53
CA SER A 227 -8.17 -4.16 -1.83
C SER A 227 -8.27 -4.98 -0.55
N LEU A 228 -8.23 -4.32 0.62
CA LEU A 228 -8.46 -4.99 1.90
C LEU A 228 -9.94 -5.36 2.08
N ASP A 229 -10.84 -4.62 1.45
CA ASP A 229 -12.27 -4.98 1.43
C ASP A 229 -12.46 -6.35 0.80
N ASP A 230 -11.90 -6.58 -0.40
CA ASP A 230 -12.01 -7.86 -1.08
C ASP A 230 -11.22 -8.97 -0.37
N LEU A 231 -10.04 -8.64 0.18
CA LEU A 231 -9.23 -9.59 0.93
C LEU A 231 -9.99 -10.13 2.16
N PHE A 232 -10.71 -9.26 2.87
CA PHE A 232 -11.45 -9.61 4.09
C PHE A 232 -12.91 -9.95 3.88
N ALA A 233 -13.52 -9.64 2.71
CA ALA A 233 -14.93 -9.89 2.43
C ALA A 233 -15.28 -11.39 2.43
N GLN A 234 -14.32 -12.23 2.12
CA GLN A 234 -14.58 -13.66 2.04
C GLN A 234 -14.77 -14.25 3.43
N ALA A 235 -16.03 -14.45 3.78
CA ALA A 235 -16.46 -14.73 5.15
C ALA A 235 -16.24 -16.18 5.63
N SER A 236 -15.91 -17.12 4.72
CA SER A 236 -15.85 -18.53 5.11
C SER A 236 -14.45 -18.98 5.51
N ILE A 237 -14.43 -19.80 6.57
CA ILE A 237 -13.26 -20.48 7.14
C ILE A 237 -12.69 -21.55 6.15
N ASP A 238 -13.17 -21.55 4.93
CA ASP A 238 -12.78 -22.54 3.92
C ASP A 238 -11.29 -22.41 3.58
N GLN A 239 -10.60 -23.56 3.46
CA GLN A 239 -9.17 -23.62 3.19
C GLN A 239 -8.75 -22.86 1.92
N LYS A 240 -9.64 -22.72 0.95
CA LYS A 240 -9.40 -21.96 -0.29
C LYS A 240 -9.14 -20.47 -0.06
N HIS A 241 -9.70 -19.88 0.99
CA HIS A 241 -9.59 -18.45 1.28
C HIS A 241 -8.33 -18.10 2.09
N ARG A 242 -7.75 -19.09 2.77
CA ARG A 242 -6.46 -18.90 3.45
C ARG A 242 -5.33 -18.59 2.47
N THR A 243 -5.41 -19.08 1.25
CA THR A 243 -4.41 -18.79 0.21
C THR A 243 -4.35 -17.30 -0.14
N HIS A 244 -5.45 -16.54 -0.04
CA HIS A 244 -5.46 -15.11 -0.31
C HIS A 244 -4.67 -14.31 0.73
N TYR A 245 -4.81 -14.63 2.02
CA TYR A 245 -4.00 -14.00 3.07
C TYR A 245 -2.51 -14.30 2.89
N ALA A 246 -2.19 -15.57 2.60
CA ALA A 246 -0.81 -15.98 2.38
C ALA A 246 -0.22 -15.30 1.12
N LEU A 247 -0.98 -15.23 0.03
CA LEU A 247 -0.55 -14.55 -1.19
C LEU A 247 -0.29 -13.06 -0.95
N PHE A 248 -1.23 -12.35 -0.31
CA PHE A 248 -1.03 -10.96 0.07
C PHE A 248 0.25 -10.81 0.92
N HIS A 249 0.39 -11.63 1.97
CA HIS A 249 1.55 -11.59 2.84
C HIS A 249 2.86 -11.81 2.07
N MET A 250 2.94 -12.88 1.25
CA MET A 250 4.13 -13.20 0.47
C MET A 250 4.52 -12.11 -0.53
N LEU A 251 3.57 -11.28 -0.98
CA LEU A 251 3.87 -10.20 -1.93
C LEU A 251 4.34 -8.90 -1.25
N VAL A 252 3.90 -8.63 -0.01
CA VAL A 252 4.14 -7.30 0.60
C VAL A 252 4.86 -7.34 1.95
N CYS A 253 5.20 -8.51 2.50
CA CYS A 253 5.94 -8.58 3.76
C CYS A 253 7.37 -8.08 3.61
N LYS A 254 7.95 -7.65 4.73
CA LYS A 254 9.33 -7.16 4.80
C LYS A 254 10.34 -8.16 4.25
N GLN A 255 10.14 -9.46 4.52
CA GLN A 255 11.02 -10.52 4.03
C GLN A 255 11.07 -10.58 2.50
N THR A 256 9.96 -10.29 1.83
CA THR A 256 9.88 -10.30 0.35
C THR A 256 10.48 -9.05 -0.28
N LEU A 257 10.27 -7.88 0.33
CA LEU A 257 10.61 -6.60 -0.29
C LEU A 257 11.95 -6.02 0.18
N ALA A 258 12.44 -6.44 1.33
CA ALA A 258 13.59 -5.81 1.97
C ALA A 258 14.43 -6.79 2.82
N ALA A 259 14.50 -8.07 2.45
CA ALA A 259 15.42 -9.01 3.07
C ALA A 259 16.88 -8.60 2.85
N GLU A 260 17.77 -9.02 3.74
CA GLU A 260 19.20 -8.85 3.56
C GLU A 260 19.68 -9.67 2.34
N GLY A 261 20.50 -9.05 1.49
CA GLY A 261 21.04 -9.67 0.28
C GLY A 261 21.06 -8.71 -0.92
N GLU A 262 21.71 -9.14 -2.00
CA GLU A 262 21.80 -8.33 -3.23
C GLU A 262 20.46 -8.30 -3.98
N MET A 263 19.74 -9.42 -3.98
CA MET A 263 18.46 -9.58 -4.65
C MET A 263 17.38 -9.95 -3.63
N VAL A 264 16.28 -9.21 -3.64
CA VAL A 264 15.13 -9.51 -2.78
C VAL A 264 14.21 -10.53 -3.44
N LEU A 265 13.37 -11.21 -2.66
CA LEU A 265 12.46 -12.24 -3.18
C LEU A 265 11.52 -11.69 -4.25
N MET A 266 11.06 -10.44 -4.13
CA MET A 266 10.20 -9.82 -5.14
C MET A 266 10.88 -9.75 -6.51
N ASP A 267 12.16 -9.42 -6.57
CA ASP A 267 12.91 -9.39 -7.84
C ASP A 267 12.96 -10.78 -8.48
N THR A 268 13.15 -11.83 -7.65
CA THR A 268 13.11 -13.22 -8.12
C THR A 268 11.72 -13.58 -8.69
N ILE A 269 10.63 -13.20 -8.00
CA ILE A 269 9.26 -13.46 -8.48
C ILE A 269 9.03 -12.74 -9.81
N ILE A 270 9.50 -11.49 -9.93
CA ILE A 270 9.40 -10.70 -11.15
C ILE A 270 10.18 -11.37 -12.29
N GLU A 271 11.43 -11.76 -12.08
CA GLU A 271 12.24 -12.44 -13.09
C GLU A 271 11.59 -13.75 -13.56
N GLU A 272 11.13 -14.58 -12.63
CA GLU A 272 10.41 -15.83 -12.95
C GLU A 272 9.12 -15.56 -13.72
N SER A 273 8.43 -14.44 -13.44
CA SER A 273 7.22 -14.07 -14.16
C SER A 273 7.47 -13.81 -15.64
N TYR A 274 8.60 -13.23 -15.99
CA TYR A 274 8.96 -13.00 -17.39
C TYR A 274 9.48 -14.26 -18.08
N LYS A 275 10.20 -15.14 -17.37
CA LYS A 275 10.67 -16.43 -17.95
C LYS A 275 9.51 -17.36 -18.28
N ASN A 276 8.42 -17.30 -17.54
CA ASN A 276 7.26 -18.18 -17.67
C ASN A 276 6.05 -17.53 -18.36
N ALA A 277 6.22 -16.36 -18.95
CA ALA A 277 5.17 -15.66 -19.67
C ALA A 277 5.06 -16.04 -21.15
N TYR A 278 6.04 -16.82 -21.65
CA TYR A 278 6.16 -17.28 -23.04
C TYR A 278 6.20 -18.84 -23.05
#